data_cdbc84d58a2bec3c0e7ba69b7844ef76
#
_entry.id   cdbc84d58a2bec3c0e7ba69b7844ef76
#
_cell.length_a   1.000
_cell.length_b   1.000
_cell.length_c   1.000
_cell.angle_alpha   90.00
_cell.angle_beta   90.00
_cell.angle_gamma   90.00
#
_symmetry.space_group_name_H-M   'P 1'
#
loop_
_entity.id
_entity.type
_entity.pdbx_description
1 polymer ?
#
loop_
_entity_poly.entity_id
_entity_poly.type
_entity_poly.pdbx_seq_one_letter_code
_entity_poly.pdbx_strand_id
1 'polypeptide(L)'
;MKVSEFNYNLPEELIAQVPLEKRDESRLMILDREKQTIEHKVFKDILDYLQPGDCLVRNNTKVIPARIYGKKETGAHVEFLLLNNIEGDIWESIVRPGNKLHVGTKVIFGEGLLEAEILDVMPGGTRKVEFHYNGIFNEILDQIGLMPLPPYIHEELKDNDRYQTVYAKYEGSAAAPTAGLHFTPELLKKIEEKGVKIANVTLHVGIGTFRPVKEDEVEKHEMHSEHFYIKQEDCDKINETKQSGKRVIAVGTTSCRVLETIANENTGMVEPTEGDTQIFIYPGYKFKCIDGLITNFHLPQSTLLMLVSALAGKEYIMKAYNEAVENRYRFFSFGDAMFIK
;
A
#
# COMPACT_ATOMS: atom_id res chain seq x y z
N MET A 1 1.82 3.39 24.82
CA MET A 1 0.65 4.01 24.15
C MET A 1 -0.34 2.88 23.85
N LYS A 2 -1.65 3.11 24.05
CA LYS A 2 -2.65 2.06 23.78
C LYS A 2 -3.17 2.13 22.34
N VAL A 3 -3.32 0.98 21.71
CA VAL A 3 -3.92 0.88 20.37
C VAL A 3 -5.35 1.44 20.34
N SER A 4 -6.11 1.25 21.43
CA SER A 4 -7.47 1.78 21.60
C SER A 4 -7.56 3.32 21.53
N GLU A 5 -6.46 4.04 21.73
CA GLU A 5 -6.42 5.50 21.61
C GLU A 5 -6.54 5.99 20.15
N PHE A 6 -6.37 5.09 19.18
CA PHE A 6 -6.52 5.35 17.74
C PHE A 6 -7.87 4.83 17.21
N ASN A 7 -8.88 4.82 18.06
CA ASN A 7 -10.21 4.38 17.68
C ASN A 7 -11.11 5.57 17.32
N TYR A 8 -11.93 5.40 16.28
CA TYR A 8 -13.01 6.30 15.92
C TYR A 8 -14.19 5.49 15.39
N ASN A 9 -15.39 6.05 15.41
CA ASN A 9 -16.57 5.37 14.91
C ASN A 9 -16.63 5.49 13.38
N LEU A 10 -16.41 4.38 12.68
CA LEU A 10 -16.51 4.30 11.22
C LEU A 10 -17.77 3.50 10.84
N PRO A 11 -18.81 4.14 10.29
CA PRO A 11 -19.94 3.45 9.69
C PRO A 11 -19.50 2.58 8.50
N GLU A 12 -19.96 1.35 8.43
CA GLU A 12 -19.57 0.37 7.42
C GLU A 12 -19.92 0.85 6.00
N GLU A 13 -21.02 1.58 5.83
CA GLU A 13 -21.44 2.14 4.55
C GLU A 13 -20.49 3.20 3.99
N LEU A 14 -19.55 3.73 4.78
CA LEU A 14 -18.52 4.66 4.30
C LEU A 14 -17.30 3.93 3.73
N ILE A 15 -17.18 2.63 3.91
CA ILE A 15 -16.12 1.82 3.32
C ILE A 15 -16.40 1.62 1.83
N ALA A 16 -15.59 2.24 0.98
CA ALA A 16 -15.79 2.20 -0.46
C ALA A 16 -15.60 0.80 -1.04
N GLN A 17 -16.64 0.27 -1.68
CA GLN A 17 -16.61 -1.06 -2.31
C GLN A 17 -16.14 -1.01 -3.76
N VAL A 18 -16.38 0.11 -4.45
CA VAL A 18 -16.03 0.30 -5.86
C VAL A 18 -15.30 1.64 -6.07
N PRO A 19 -14.35 1.71 -7.02
CA PRO A 19 -13.71 2.97 -7.38
C PRO A 19 -14.70 3.93 -8.06
N LEU A 20 -14.44 5.23 -7.97
CA LEU A 20 -15.15 6.22 -8.78
C LEU A 20 -14.81 6.04 -10.26
N GLU A 21 -15.70 6.42 -11.16
CA GLU A 21 -15.48 6.33 -12.61
C GLU A 21 -14.22 7.12 -13.01
N LYS A 22 -14.10 8.36 -12.56
CA LYS A 22 -12.90 9.19 -12.73
C LYS A 22 -12.08 9.22 -11.44
N ARG A 23 -10.83 8.81 -11.54
CA ARG A 23 -9.93 8.65 -10.38
C ARG A 23 -9.69 9.95 -9.63
N ASP A 24 -9.51 11.05 -10.35
CA ASP A 24 -9.17 12.38 -9.82
C ASP A 24 -10.39 13.22 -9.39
N GLU A 25 -11.59 12.64 -9.46
CA GLU A 25 -12.83 13.24 -8.91
C GLU A 25 -13.15 12.77 -7.48
N SER A 26 -12.31 11.93 -6.87
CA SER A 26 -12.40 11.64 -5.43
C SER A 26 -12.25 12.93 -4.61
N ARG A 27 -12.83 12.96 -3.41
CA ARG A 27 -12.65 14.09 -2.51
C ARG A 27 -11.23 14.10 -1.96
N LEU A 28 -10.74 15.29 -1.65
CA LEU A 28 -9.43 15.52 -1.05
C LEU A 28 -9.58 16.39 0.19
N MET A 29 -9.16 15.87 1.34
CA MET A 29 -9.06 16.65 2.56
C MET A 29 -7.63 17.19 2.69
N ILE A 30 -7.49 18.51 2.73
CA ILE A 30 -6.19 19.17 2.94
C ILE A 30 -6.02 19.44 4.43
N LEU A 31 -4.95 18.93 5.00
CA LEU A 31 -4.56 19.14 6.38
C LEU A 31 -3.30 20.01 6.46
N ASP A 32 -3.43 21.25 6.87
CA ASP A 32 -2.32 22.15 7.11
C ASP A 32 -1.85 22.01 8.57
N ARG A 33 -0.69 21.36 8.76
CA ARG A 33 -0.16 21.07 10.11
C ARG A 33 0.25 22.32 10.87
N GLU A 34 0.71 23.35 10.19
CA GLU A 34 1.16 24.59 10.81
C GLU A 34 -0.02 25.44 11.28
N LYS A 35 -1.04 25.57 10.40
CA LYS A 35 -2.22 26.39 10.67
C LYS A 35 -3.32 25.63 11.41
N GLN A 36 -3.23 24.30 11.50
CA GLN A 36 -4.24 23.43 12.08
C GLN A 36 -5.62 23.60 11.41
N THR A 37 -5.63 23.85 10.08
CA THR A 37 -6.85 24.04 9.26
C THR A 37 -7.14 22.85 8.40
N ILE A 38 -8.44 22.56 8.20
CA ILE A 38 -8.95 21.50 7.33
C ILE A 38 -9.68 22.18 6.18
N GLU A 39 -9.38 21.76 4.94
CA GLU A 39 -10.09 22.20 3.74
C GLU A 39 -10.62 20.98 2.97
N HIS A 40 -11.77 21.13 2.34
CA HIS A 40 -12.41 20.10 1.51
C HIS A 40 -12.31 20.47 0.04
N LYS A 41 -11.72 19.59 -0.76
CA LYS A 41 -11.43 19.78 -2.18
C LYS A 41 -11.77 18.51 -2.97
N VAL A 42 -11.51 18.53 -4.26
CA VAL A 42 -11.50 17.38 -5.15
C VAL A 42 -10.04 17.04 -5.48
N PHE A 43 -9.71 15.78 -5.72
CA PHE A 43 -8.31 15.34 -5.83
C PHE A 43 -7.52 16.09 -6.92
N LYS A 44 -8.14 16.40 -8.04
CA LYS A 44 -7.49 17.18 -9.11
C LYS A 44 -7.02 18.57 -8.65
N ASP A 45 -7.60 19.12 -7.58
CA ASP A 45 -7.21 20.41 -7.01
C ASP A 45 -5.87 20.32 -6.25
N ILE A 46 -5.28 19.13 -6.11
CA ILE A 46 -3.93 18.94 -5.53
C ILE A 46 -2.88 19.83 -6.22
N LEU A 47 -3.09 20.14 -7.50
CA LEU A 47 -2.27 21.07 -8.26
C LEU A 47 -2.08 22.41 -7.57
N ASP A 48 -3.11 22.94 -6.92
CA ASP A 48 -3.06 24.26 -6.26
C ASP A 48 -2.18 24.26 -5.02
N TYR A 49 -1.91 23.08 -4.46
CA TYR A 49 -1.13 22.87 -3.24
C TYR A 49 0.31 22.43 -3.49
N LEU A 50 0.63 22.02 -4.71
CA LEU A 50 1.99 21.68 -5.13
C LEU A 50 2.71 22.93 -5.67
N GLN A 51 4.01 23.01 -5.43
CA GLN A 51 4.85 24.12 -5.85
C GLN A 51 5.96 23.67 -6.80
N PRO A 52 6.40 24.53 -7.74
CA PRO A 52 7.58 24.24 -8.55
C PRO A 52 8.78 23.89 -7.68
N GLY A 53 9.45 22.80 -8.02
CA GLY A 53 10.58 22.27 -7.27
C GLY A 53 10.23 21.23 -6.20
N ASP A 54 8.96 21.07 -5.81
CA ASP A 54 8.53 19.91 -4.99
C ASP A 54 8.84 18.60 -5.71
N CYS A 55 8.96 17.52 -4.94
CA CYS A 55 9.11 16.17 -5.47
C CYS A 55 8.00 15.25 -4.92
N LEU A 56 7.19 14.69 -5.81
CA LEU A 56 6.27 13.61 -5.49
C LEU A 56 7.00 12.27 -5.58
N VAL A 57 7.02 11.50 -4.50
CA VAL A 57 7.61 10.16 -4.48
C VAL A 57 6.50 9.13 -4.40
N ARG A 58 6.38 8.29 -5.43
CA ARG A 58 5.30 7.31 -5.58
C ARG A 58 5.83 5.89 -5.66
N ASN A 59 5.02 4.92 -5.25
CA ASN A 59 5.33 3.51 -5.34
C ASN A 59 4.82 2.95 -6.68
N ASN A 60 5.74 2.52 -7.55
CA ASN A 60 5.44 2.03 -8.91
C ASN A 60 5.33 0.50 -8.99
N THR A 61 5.12 -0.17 -7.86
CA THR A 61 4.84 -1.60 -7.85
C THR A 61 3.57 -1.94 -8.63
N LYS A 62 3.54 -3.12 -9.24
CA LYS A 62 2.38 -3.67 -9.96
C LYS A 62 1.84 -4.88 -9.19
N VAL A 63 0.53 -4.89 -8.99
CA VAL A 63 -0.17 -6.03 -8.36
C VAL A 63 -0.22 -7.17 -9.35
N ILE A 64 0.12 -8.37 -8.89
CA ILE A 64 -0.07 -9.61 -9.64
C ILE A 64 -1.42 -10.24 -9.29
N PRO A 65 -2.04 -11.02 -10.19
CA PRO A 65 -3.28 -11.77 -9.87
C PRO A 65 -2.96 -12.95 -8.94
N ALA A 66 -2.60 -12.59 -7.71
CA ALA A 66 -2.00 -13.47 -6.70
C ALA A 66 -3.00 -14.42 -6.03
N ARG A 67 -4.30 -14.31 -6.28
CA ARG A 67 -5.32 -15.18 -5.72
C ARG A 67 -5.70 -16.25 -6.72
N ILE A 68 -5.39 -17.50 -6.42
CA ILE A 68 -5.66 -18.65 -7.30
C ILE A 68 -6.50 -19.70 -6.59
N TYR A 69 -7.41 -20.31 -7.34
CA TYR A 69 -8.26 -21.38 -6.86
C TYR A 69 -7.90 -22.70 -7.53
N GLY A 70 -7.73 -23.72 -6.72
CA GLY A 70 -7.30 -25.04 -7.17
C GLY A 70 -8.08 -26.18 -6.50
N LYS A 71 -7.68 -27.39 -6.84
CA LYS A 71 -8.22 -28.62 -6.26
C LYS A 71 -7.10 -29.51 -5.79
N LYS A 72 -7.29 -30.12 -4.63
CA LYS A 72 -6.45 -31.23 -4.16
C LYS A 72 -6.72 -32.45 -5.04
N GLU A 73 -5.82 -33.43 -5.01
CA GLU A 73 -6.04 -34.76 -5.63
C GLU A 73 -7.36 -35.42 -5.16
N THR A 74 -7.81 -35.11 -3.95
CA THR A 74 -9.09 -35.59 -3.40
C THR A 74 -10.31 -34.86 -3.96
N GLY A 75 -10.14 -33.87 -4.86
CA GLY A 75 -11.21 -33.06 -5.43
C GLY A 75 -11.63 -31.86 -4.55
N ALA A 76 -11.11 -31.72 -3.35
CA ALA A 76 -11.46 -30.61 -2.45
C ALA A 76 -10.94 -29.27 -3.01
N HIS A 77 -11.81 -28.26 -3.06
CA HIS A 77 -11.45 -26.90 -3.46
C HIS A 77 -10.60 -26.20 -2.41
N VAL A 78 -9.63 -25.45 -2.89
CA VAL A 78 -8.70 -24.67 -2.08
C VAL A 78 -8.41 -23.31 -2.72
N GLU A 79 -8.06 -22.34 -1.88
CA GLU A 79 -7.62 -21.00 -2.30
C GLU A 79 -6.18 -20.80 -1.85
N PHE A 80 -5.34 -20.33 -2.75
CA PHE A 80 -4.01 -19.86 -2.44
C PHE A 80 -3.90 -18.37 -2.77
N LEU A 81 -3.25 -17.64 -1.90
CA LEU A 81 -2.95 -16.23 -2.05
C LEU A 81 -1.45 -16.04 -1.91
N LEU A 82 -0.80 -15.81 -3.02
CA LEU A 82 0.64 -15.60 -3.10
C LEU A 82 1.02 -14.29 -2.39
N LEU A 83 2.05 -14.32 -1.56
CA LEU A 83 2.54 -13.16 -0.79
C LEU A 83 3.88 -12.67 -1.32
N ASN A 84 4.92 -13.46 -1.10
CA ASN A 84 6.29 -13.12 -1.42
C ASN A 84 6.95 -14.29 -2.17
N ASN A 85 7.69 -13.97 -3.24
CA ASN A 85 8.60 -14.93 -3.81
C ASN A 85 9.80 -15.08 -2.86
N ILE A 86 10.09 -16.31 -2.42
CA ILE A 86 11.19 -16.60 -1.51
C ILE A 86 12.47 -16.85 -2.34
N GLU A 87 12.37 -17.74 -3.33
CA GLU A 87 13.49 -18.10 -4.21
C GLU A 87 12.93 -18.92 -5.39
N GLY A 88 13.26 -18.54 -6.63
CA GLY A 88 12.81 -19.26 -7.82
C GLY A 88 11.30 -19.46 -7.86
N ASP A 89 10.87 -20.71 -7.87
CA ASP A 89 9.44 -21.10 -7.91
C ASP A 89 8.83 -21.31 -6.52
N ILE A 90 9.56 -20.94 -5.47
CA ILE A 90 9.11 -21.09 -4.08
C ILE A 90 8.52 -19.77 -3.57
N TRP A 91 7.27 -19.85 -3.09
CA TRP A 91 6.52 -18.71 -2.62
C TRP A 91 6.00 -18.90 -1.19
N GLU A 92 5.95 -17.81 -0.45
CA GLU A 92 5.12 -17.73 0.75
C GLU A 92 3.67 -17.47 0.32
N SER A 93 2.72 -18.24 0.88
CA SER A 93 1.31 -18.13 0.52
C SER A 93 0.40 -18.30 1.74
N ILE A 94 -0.71 -17.55 1.76
CA ILE A 94 -1.85 -17.87 2.61
C ILE A 94 -2.70 -18.90 1.88
N VAL A 95 -3.15 -19.92 2.60
CA VAL A 95 -3.96 -20.99 2.00
C VAL A 95 -5.27 -21.19 2.79
N ARG A 96 -6.34 -21.52 2.08
CA ARG A 96 -7.65 -21.82 2.68
C ARG A 96 -8.26 -23.09 2.08
N PRO A 97 -8.82 -23.97 2.92
CA PRO A 97 -8.81 -23.98 4.38
C PRO A 97 -7.45 -24.46 4.93
N GLY A 98 -6.81 -23.66 5.82
CA GLY A 98 -5.44 -23.92 6.30
C GLY A 98 -5.27 -25.25 7.05
N ASN A 99 -6.31 -25.72 7.75
CA ASN A 99 -6.30 -26.97 8.50
C ASN A 99 -6.35 -28.25 7.63
N LYS A 100 -6.51 -28.11 6.31
CA LYS A 100 -6.54 -29.23 5.35
C LYS A 100 -5.36 -29.25 4.40
N LEU A 101 -4.42 -28.32 4.57
CA LEU A 101 -3.29 -28.08 3.69
C LEU A 101 -2.00 -28.18 4.50
N HIS A 102 -1.43 -29.40 4.55
CA HIS A 102 -0.22 -29.79 5.30
C HIS A 102 0.95 -29.98 4.35
N VAL A 103 2.15 -30.10 4.92
CA VAL A 103 3.38 -30.42 4.18
C VAL A 103 3.16 -31.67 3.31
N GLY A 104 3.62 -31.63 2.05
CA GLY A 104 3.46 -32.69 1.06
C GLY A 104 2.08 -32.69 0.35
N THR A 105 1.17 -31.77 0.71
CA THR A 105 -0.10 -31.65 -0.03
C THR A 105 0.15 -31.08 -1.40
N LYS A 106 -0.38 -31.77 -2.43
CA LYS A 106 -0.36 -31.31 -3.82
C LYS A 106 -1.71 -30.71 -4.23
N VAL A 107 -1.65 -29.67 -5.02
CA VAL A 107 -2.82 -28.91 -5.51
C VAL A 107 -2.63 -28.59 -6.99
N ILE A 108 -3.71 -28.73 -7.75
CA ILE A 108 -3.75 -28.45 -9.19
C ILE A 108 -4.61 -27.21 -9.43
N PHE A 109 -4.11 -26.29 -10.25
CA PHE A 109 -4.78 -25.04 -10.64
C PHE A 109 -4.91 -24.98 -12.17
N GLY A 110 -5.96 -24.31 -12.66
CA GLY A 110 -6.15 -24.03 -14.08
C GLY A 110 -6.15 -25.31 -14.94
N GLU A 111 -6.79 -26.40 -14.45
CA GLU A 111 -6.86 -27.68 -15.18
C GLU A 111 -5.49 -28.31 -15.51
N GLY A 112 -4.48 -28.06 -14.64
CA GLY A 112 -3.12 -28.59 -14.78
C GLY A 112 -2.11 -27.60 -15.39
N LEU A 113 -2.48 -26.35 -15.60
CA LEU A 113 -1.53 -25.31 -16.02
C LEU A 113 -0.49 -25.02 -14.94
N LEU A 114 -0.87 -25.15 -13.66
CA LEU A 114 -0.03 -24.91 -12.51
C LEU A 114 -0.28 -25.98 -11.44
N GLU A 115 0.78 -26.55 -10.90
CA GLU A 115 0.73 -27.45 -9.77
C GLU A 115 1.49 -26.82 -8.60
N ALA A 116 1.11 -27.13 -7.37
CA ALA A 116 1.81 -26.67 -6.18
C ALA A 116 1.99 -27.81 -5.19
N GLU A 117 3.13 -27.79 -4.48
CA GLU A 117 3.41 -28.66 -3.34
C GLU A 117 3.74 -27.81 -2.11
N ILE A 118 3.12 -28.13 -0.97
CA ILE A 118 3.39 -27.45 0.29
C ILE A 118 4.66 -28.04 0.90
N LEU A 119 5.70 -27.21 1.00
CA LEU A 119 7.01 -27.62 1.55
C LEU A 119 7.08 -27.46 3.07
N ASP A 120 6.44 -26.40 3.62
CA ASP A 120 6.51 -26.11 5.06
C ASP A 120 5.32 -25.25 5.53
N VAL A 121 5.10 -25.25 6.86
CA VAL A 121 4.16 -24.38 7.57
C VAL A 121 4.95 -23.33 8.32
N MET A 122 4.92 -22.10 7.82
CA MET A 122 5.70 -21.00 8.37
C MET A 122 5.06 -20.38 9.63
N PRO A 123 5.84 -19.65 10.45
CA PRO A 123 5.31 -18.87 11.55
C PRO A 123 4.17 -17.94 11.09
N GLY A 124 3.08 -17.86 11.88
CA GLY A 124 1.89 -17.09 11.48
C GLY A 124 0.89 -17.84 10.59
N GLY A 125 1.17 -19.10 10.25
CA GLY A 125 0.25 -20.01 9.57
C GLY A 125 0.26 -19.90 8.04
N THR A 126 1.18 -19.15 7.46
CA THR A 126 1.44 -19.16 6.01
C THR A 126 2.10 -20.47 5.58
N ARG A 127 2.19 -20.71 4.30
CA ARG A 127 2.81 -21.91 3.71
C ARG A 127 3.96 -21.50 2.82
N LYS A 128 5.04 -22.30 2.91
CA LYS A 128 6.09 -22.32 1.90
C LYS A 128 5.65 -23.29 0.82
N VAL A 129 5.47 -22.81 -0.40
CA VAL A 129 4.86 -23.52 -1.52
C VAL A 129 5.81 -23.50 -2.69
N GLU A 130 6.07 -24.65 -3.29
CA GLU A 130 6.79 -24.78 -4.55
C GLU A 130 5.79 -24.97 -5.69
N PHE A 131 5.96 -24.20 -6.76
CA PHE A 131 5.11 -24.26 -7.94
C PHE A 131 5.83 -24.98 -9.09
N HIS A 132 5.08 -25.86 -9.79
CA HIS A 132 5.55 -26.60 -10.96
C HIS A 132 4.66 -26.25 -12.15
N TYR A 133 5.28 -25.85 -13.25
CA TYR A 133 4.58 -25.39 -14.45
C TYR A 133 5.48 -25.47 -15.69
N ASN A 134 4.88 -25.33 -16.88
CA ASN A 134 5.60 -25.15 -18.14
C ASN A 134 5.32 -23.76 -18.70
N GLY A 135 6.37 -22.98 -19.01
CA GLY A 135 6.24 -21.64 -19.56
C GLY A 135 6.63 -20.53 -18.59
N ILE A 136 5.92 -19.42 -18.62
CA ILE A 136 6.20 -18.21 -17.81
C ILE A 136 5.15 -18.11 -16.71
N PHE A 137 5.61 -18.10 -15.45
CA PHE A 137 4.75 -18.09 -14.27
C PHE A 137 3.71 -16.97 -14.28
N ASN A 138 4.13 -15.74 -14.57
CA ASN A 138 3.24 -14.59 -14.59
C ASN A 138 2.15 -14.71 -15.68
N GLU A 139 2.47 -15.26 -16.85
CA GLU A 139 1.47 -15.50 -17.91
C GLU A 139 0.43 -16.54 -17.48
N ILE A 140 0.84 -17.53 -16.70
CA ILE A 140 -0.09 -18.52 -16.13
C ILE A 140 -0.96 -17.85 -15.07
N LEU A 141 -0.38 -17.04 -14.18
CA LEU A 141 -1.14 -16.30 -13.18
C LEU A 141 -2.16 -15.34 -13.83
N ASP A 142 -1.82 -14.69 -14.95
CA ASP A 142 -2.74 -13.84 -15.71
C ASP A 142 -3.95 -14.59 -16.24
N GLN A 143 -3.80 -15.90 -16.51
CA GLN A 143 -4.88 -16.75 -17.01
C GLN A 143 -5.79 -17.28 -15.90
N ILE A 144 -5.23 -17.68 -14.75
CA ILE A 144 -5.97 -18.40 -13.72
C ILE A 144 -6.17 -17.61 -12.43
N GLY A 145 -5.43 -16.52 -12.25
CA GLY A 145 -5.40 -15.72 -11.03
C GLY A 145 -6.46 -14.62 -11.01
N LEU A 146 -6.84 -14.23 -9.82
CA LEU A 146 -7.70 -13.09 -9.56
C LEU A 146 -6.95 -12.00 -8.80
N MET A 147 -7.36 -10.76 -9.03
CA MET A 147 -6.83 -9.62 -8.31
C MET A 147 -7.07 -9.78 -6.80
N PRO A 148 -6.04 -9.70 -5.96
CA PRO A 148 -6.16 -9.94 -4.52
C PRO A 148 -6.71 -8.71 -3.80
N LEU A 149 -8.00 -8.42 -3.98
CA LEU A 149 -8.64 -7.32 -3.29
C LEU A 149 -8.56 -7.47 -1.76
N PRO A 150 -8.45 -6.36 -1.03
CA PRO A 150 -8.50 -6.36 0.43
C PRO A 150 -9.77 -7.02 0.98
N PRO A 151 -9.72 -7.62 2.18
CA PRO A 151 -10.83 -8.42 2.72
C PRO A 151 -12.12 -7.64 3.02
N TYR A 152 -12.05 -6.33 3.08
CA TYR A 152 -13.20 -5.44 3.29
C TYR A 152 -13.90 -5.02 1.99
N ILE A 153 -13.35 -5.40 0.82
CA ILE A 153 -14.00 -5.23 -0.48
C ILE A 153 -14.68 -6.55 -0.82
N HIS A 154 -16.00 -6.53 -0.90
CA HIS A 154 -16.83 -7.69 -1.18
C HIS A 154 -17.39 -7.68 -2.61
N GLU A 155 -17.34 -6.52 -3.26
CA GLU A 155 -17.79 -6.35 -4.66
C GLU A 155 -16.72 -6.81 -5.63
N GLU A 156 -17.13 -7.49 -6.69
CA GLU A 156 -16.23 -7.86 -7.79
C GLU A 156 -15.85 -6.65 -8.63
N LEU A 157 -14.56 -6.51 -8.92
CA LEU A 157 -14.09 -5.52 -9.88
C LEU A 157 -14.44 -5.97 -11.29
N LYS A 158 -15.17 -5.12 -12.01
CA LYS A 158 -15.46 -5.32 -13.45
C LYS A 158 -14.22 -5.15 -14.33
N ASP A 159 -13.26 -4.38 -13.83
CA ASP A 159 -12.02 -4.03 -14.52
C ASP A 159 -10.87 -4.10 -13.52
N ASN A 160 -9.98 -5.07 -13.67
CA ASN A 160 -8.84 -5.31 -12.79
C ASN A 160 -7.84 -4.15 -12.80
N ASP A 161 -7.75 -3.37 -13.88
CA ASP A 161 -6.86 -2.21 -13.98
C ASP A 161 -7.28 -1.07 -13.04
N ARG A 162 -8.51 -1.14 -12.50
CA ARG A 162 -8.97 -0.19 -11.48
C ARG A 162 -8.26 -0.38 -10.13
N TYR A 163 -7.68 -1.55 -9.88
CA TYR A 163 -6.83 -1.81 -8.71
C TYR A 163 -5.33 -1.75 -9.05
N GLN A 164 -4.97 -0.99 -10.08
CA GLN A 164 -3.60 -0.65 -10.46
C GLN A 164 -3.44 0.86 -10.56
N THR A 165 -2.27 1.37 -10.16
CA THR A 165 -1.92 2.77 -10.48
C THR A 165 -1.62 2.92 -11.96
N VAL A 166 -1.86 4.11 -12.52
CA VAL A 166 -1.56 4.40 -13.95
C VAL A 166 -0.06 4.37 -14.28
N TYR A 167 0.77 4.24 -13.26
CA TYR A 167 2.24 4.17 -13.37
C TYR A 167 2.81 2.86 -12.81
N ALA A 168 1.97 1.85 -12.56
CA ALA A 168 2.42 0.53 -12.12
C ALA A 168 3.37 -0.09 -13.16
N LYS A 169 4.52 -0.59 -12.69
CA LYS A 169 5.60 -1.05 -13.59
C LYS A 169 6.19 -2.39 -13.19
N TYR A 170 6.56 -2.56 -11.92
CA TYR A 170 7.31 -3.74 -11.46
C TYR A 170 6.39 -4.70 -10.73
N GLU A 171 6.18 -5.88 -11.31
CA GLU A 171 5.34 -6.94 -10.76
C GLU A 171 5.90 -7.53 -9.47
N GLY A 172 5.04 -7.98 -8.57
CA GLY A 172 5.44 -8.65 -7.32
C GLY A 172 4.59 -8.27 -6.10
N SER A 173 3.66 -7.34 -6.24
CA SER A 173 2.84 -6.88 -5.12
C SER A 173 1.55 -7.68 -4.98
N ALA A 174 1.19 -8.00 -3.75
CA ALA A 174 -0.10 -8.60 -3.40
C ALA A 174 -1.20 -7.54 -3.12
N ALA A 175 -0.84 -6.25 -3.06
CA ALA A 175 -1.78 -5.15 -2.89
C ALA A 175 -1.33 -3.88 -3.60
N ALA A 176 -2.29 -3.06 -4.07
CA ALA A 176 -1.99 -1.80 -4.71
C ALA A 176 -1.57 -0.72 -3.71
N PRO A 177 -0.66 0.21 -4.09
CA PRO A 177 -0.40 1.43 -3.33
C PRO A 177 -1.55 2.43 -3.57
N THR A 178 -2.64 2.26 -2.82
CA THR A 178 -3.98 2.80 -3.15
C THR A 178 -4.08 4.31 -3.19
N ALA A 179 -3.21 5.05 -2.48
CA ALA A 179 -3.12 6.50 -2.61
C ALA A 179 -2.73 6.95 -4.04
N GLY A 180 -2.05 6.09 -4.78
CA GLY A 180 -1.71 6.32 -6.18
C GLY A 180 -2.86 6.14 -7.15
N LEU A 181 -3.96 5.49 -6.73
CA LEU A 181 -5.13 5.24 -7.57
C LEU A 181 -5.88 6.52 -7.95
N HIS A 182 -5.70 7.59 -7.21
CA HIS A 182 -6.32 8.89 -7.47
C HIS A 182 -5.71 9.64 -8.67
N PHE A 183 -4.49 9.31 -9.06
CA PHE A 183 -3.81 9.99 -10.16
C PHE A 183 -4.27 9.47 -11.51
N THR A 184 -4.41 10.41 -12.46
CA THR A 184 -4.58 10.12 -13.88
C THR A 184 -3.31 10.50 -14.64
N PRO A 185 -3.06 9.96 -15.86
CA PRO A 185 -1.94 10.38 -16.69
C PRO A 185 -1.95 11.90 -16.97
N GLU A 186 -3.14 12.47 -17.18
CA GLU A 186 -3.33 13.89 -17.46
C GLU A 186 -2.98 14.75 -16.25
N LEU A 187 -3.37 14.33 -15.04
CA LEU A 187 -3.02 15.05 -13.81
C LEU A 187 -1.51 14.99 -13.55
N LEU A 188 -0.89 13.83 -13.72
CA LEU A 188 0.57 13.69 -13.59
C LEU A 188 1.33 14.59 -14.56
N LYS A 189 0.89 14.64 -15.81
CA LYS A 189 1.47 15.54 -16.80
C LYS A 189 1.40 17.01 -16.37
N LYS A 190 0.24 17.46 -15.90
CA LYS A 190 0.07 18.84 -15.38
C LYS A 190 0.97 19.12 -14.18
N ILE A 191 1.17 18.13 -13.31
CA ILE A 191 2.08 18.23 -12.15
C ILE A 191 3.53 18.43 -12.62
N GLU A 192 3.99 17.65 -13.61
CA GLU A 192 5.33 17.81 -14.19
C GLU A 192 5.48 19.15 -14.92
N GLU A 193 4.48 19.57 -15.72
CA GLU A 193 4.45 20.86 -16.41
C GLU A 193 4.48 22.05 -15.41
N LYS A 194 3.99 21.87 -14.20
CA LYS A 194 4.09 22.87 -13.11
C LYS A 194 5.52 22.96 -12.54
N GLY A 195 6.43 22.06 -12.90
CA GLY A 195 7.79 22.01 -12.38
C GLY A 195 7.95 21.18 -11.10
N VAL A 196 7.00 20.29 -10.82
CA VAL A 196 7.10 19.30 -9.74
C VAL A 196 7.82 18.07 -10.26
N LYS A 197 8.83 17.61 -9.56
CA LYS A 197 9.56 16.38 -9.89
C LYS A 197 8.74 15.16 -9.50
N ILE A 198 8.86 14.08 -10.26
CA ILE A 198 8.28 12.78 -9.93
C ILE A 198 9.42 11.77 -9.78
N ALA A 199 9.51 11.18 -8.59
CA ALA A 199 10.42 10.10 -8.27
C ALA A 199 9.63 8.84 -7.90
N ASN A 200 10.27 7.68 -8.04
CA ASN A 200 9.64 6.39 -7.76
C ASN A 200 10.45 5.61 -6.73
N VAL A 201 9.74 4.93 -5.87
CA VAL A 201 10.23 3.79 -5.10
C VAL A 201 9.48 2.56 -5.59
N THR A 202 10.04 1.38 -5.40
CA THR A 202 9.33 0.12 -5.58
C THR A 202 9.29 -0.58 -4.24
N LEU A 203 8.11 -0.78 -3.68
CA LEU A 203 7.88 -1.61 -2.51
C LEU A 203 6.76 -2.57 -2.84
N HIS A 204 7.04 -3.87 -2.73
CA HIS A 204 6.05 -4.91 -2.93
C HIS A 204 5.23 -5.07 -1.65
N VAL A 205 3.97 -4.63 -1.74
CA VAL A 205 3.06 -4.61 -0.59
C VAL A 205 2.58 -6.02 -0.29
N GLY A 206 2.85 -6.48 0.91
CA GLY A 206 2.30 -7.73 1.43
C GLY A 206 0.90 -7.55 2.05
N ILE A 207 0.18 -8.65 2.23
CA ILE A 207 -1.18 -8.64 2.84
C ILE A 207 -1.14 -8.29 4.33
N GLY A 208 0.02 -8.34 4.94
CA GLY A 208 0.21 -7.90 6.32
C GLY A 208 -0.34 -6.51 6.61
N THR A 209 -0.33 -5.62 5.61
CA THR A 209 -0.91 -4.26 5.70
C THR A 209 -2.39 -4.24 6.07
N PHE A 210 -3.14 -5.32 5.78
CA PHE A 210 -4.57 -5.43 6.10
C PHE A 210 -4.84 -6.23 7.37
N ARG A 211 -3.82 -6.72 8.07
CA ARG A 211 -4.01 -7.42 9.34
C ARG A 211 -4.25 -6.40 10.45
N PRO A 212 -5.27 -6.60 11.28
CA PRO A 212 -5.47 -5.75 12.45
C PRO A 212 -4.30 -5.92 13.43
N VAL A 213 -3.99 -4.84 14.15
CA VAL A 213 -3.06 -4.89 15.28
C VAL A 213 -3.69 -5.79 16.35
N LYS A 214 -2.94 -6.78 16.84
CA LYS A 214 -3.42 -7.74 17.85
C LYS A 214 -3.03 -7.35 19.27
N GLU A 215 -1.99 -6.54 19.38
CA GLU A 215 -1.43 -6.08 20.65
C GLU A 215 -2.26 -4.92 21.22
N ASP A 216 -2.36 -4.84 22.55
CA ASP A 216 -3.03 -3.74 23.25
C ASP A 216 -2.13 -2.48 23.29
N GLU A 217 -0.81 -2.69 23.30
CA GLU A 217 0.21 -1.63 23.35
C GLU A 217 0.89 -1.47 22.00
N VAL A 218 0.95 -0.24 21.51
CA VAL A 218 1.52 0.12 20.20
C VAL A 218 2.97 -0.37 20.08
N GLU A 219 3.77 -0.17 21.11
CA GLU A 219 5.21 -0.45 21.13
C GLU A 219 5.54 -1.96 21.06
N LYS A 220 4.55 -2.83 21.30
CA LYS A 220 4.70 -4.28 21.24
C LYS A 220 4.38 -4.87 19.88
N HIS A 221 3.80 -4.07 18.98
CA HIS A 221 3.44 -4.54 17.65
C HIS A 221 4.68 -4.72 16.78
N GLU A 222 4.83 -5.89 16.20
CA GLU A 222 5.87 -6.22 15.23
C GLU A 222 5.34 -6.03 13.80
N MET A 223 5.99 -5.14 13.04
CA MET A 223 5.66 -4.94 11.64
C MET A 223 6.20 -6.08 10.79
N HIS A 224 5.41 -6.47 9.79
CA HIS A 224 5.85 -7.39 8.75
C HIS A 224 6.93 -6.76 7.87
N SER A 225 7.79 -7.61 7.31
CA SER A 225 8.82 -7.21 6.37
C SER A 225 8.25 -7.04 4.98
N GLU A 226 8.64 -5.97 4.28
CA GLU A 226 8.28 -5.71 2.89
C GLU A 226 9.53 -5.33 2.11
N HIS A 227 9.73 -5.99 0.96
CA HIS A 227 10.87 -5.77 0.09
C HIS A 227 10.72 -4.50 -0.72
N PHE A 228 11.79 -3.70 -0.81
CA PHE A 228 11.80 -2.46 -1.57
C PHE A 228 13.12 -2.24 -2.29
N TYR A 229 13.10 -1.39 -3.31
CA TYR A 229 14.29 -0.78 -3.88
C TYR A 229 14.01 0.63 -4.41
N ILE A 230 15.08 1.44 -4.51
CA ILE A 230 15.08 2.77 -5.11
C ILE A 230 16.31 2.94 -6.00
N LYS A 231 16.14 3.59 -7.16
CA LYS A 231 17.19 3.80 -8.14
C LYS A 231 17.92 5.14 -7.92
N GLN A 232 19.15 5.23 -8.44
CA GLN A 232 19.96 6.45 -8.36
C GLN A 232 19.23 7.69 -8.92
N GLU A 233 18.61 7.57 -10.10
CA GLU A 233 17.87 8.68 -10.73
C GLU A 233 16.74 9.26 -9.87
N ASP A 234 16.09 8.42 -9.07
CA ASP A 234 15.01 8.82 -8.17
C ASP A 234 15.60 9.44 -6.87
N CYS A 235 16.69 8.88 -6.36
CA CYS A 235 17.45 9.48 -5.25
C CYS A 235 17.93 10.88 -5.59
N ASP A 236 18.49 11.09 -6.78
CA ASP A 236 19.00 12.39 -7.23
C ASP A 236 17.90 13.44 -7.21
N LYS A 237 16.69 13.15 -7.72
CA LYS A 237 15.54 14.05 -7.70
C LYS A 237 15.12 14.43 -6.28
N ILE A 238 15.09 13.45 -5.37
CA ILE A 238 14.73 13.66 -3.95
C ILE A 238 15.78 14.54 -3.27
N ASN A 239 17.05 14.21 -3.45
CA ASN A 239 18.17 14.92 -2.84
C ASN A 239 18.29 16.38 -3.34
N GLU A 240 18.16 16.61 -4.64
CA GLU A 240 18.10 17.97 -5.21
C GLU A 240 16.95 18.79 -4.63
N THR A 241 15.78 18.16 -4.44
CA THR A 241 14.61 18.80 -3.83
C THR A 241 14.92 19.24 -2.40
N LYS A 242 15.51 18.37 -1.60
CA LYS A 242 15.89 18.69 -0.22
C LYS A 242 16.96 19.78 -0.14
N GLN A 243 17.99 19.69 -0.97
CA GLN A 243 19.06 20.69 -1.06
C GLN A 243 18.55 22.08 -1.47
N SER A 244 17.50 22.11 -2.29
CA SER A 244 16.84 23.34 -2.73
C SER A 244 15.83 23.89 -1.70
N GLY A 245 15.67 23.27 -0.53
CA GLY A 245 14.71 23.67 0.49
C GLY A 245 13.26 23.51 0.04
N LYS A 246 12.99 22.58 -0.90
CA LYS A 246 11.66 22.24 -1.40
C LYS A 246 11.15 20.97 -0.74
N ARG A 247 9.85 20.68 -0.92
CA ARG A 247 9.18 19.61 -0.19
C ARG A 247 9.30 18.28 -0.92
N VAL A 248 9.62 17.24 -0.14
CA VAL A 248 9.48 15.84 -0.54
C VAL A 248 8.13 15.34 -0.04
N ILE A 249 7.23 14.99 -0.95
CA ILE A 249 5.87 14.60 -0.66
C ILE A 249 5.69 13.12 -1.04
N ALA A 250 5.45 12.28 -0.06
CA ALA A 250 5.19 10.87 -0.28
C ALA A 250 3.76 10.64 -0.77
N VAL A 251 3.60 9.83 -1.81
CA VAL A 251 2.31 9.33 -2.28
C VAL A 251 2.12 7.92 -1.72
N GLY A 252 1.29 7.82 -0.70
CA GLY A 252 1.02 6.60 0.06
C GLY A 252 1.97 6.35 1.22
N THR A 253 1.46 5.62 2.19
CA THR A 253 2.22 5.18 3.37
C THR A 253 3.37 4.25 3.00
N THR A 254 3.27 3.51 1.90
CA THR A 254 4.35 2.67 1.37
C THR A 254 5.56 3.48 0.93
N SER A 255 5.38 4.56 0.16
CA SER A 255 6.45 5.47 -0.22
C SER A 255 7.06 6.15 1.01
N CYS A 256 6.22 6.58 1.96
CA CYS A 256 6.68 7.14 3.22
C CYS A 256 7.58 6.17 3.98
N ARG A 257 7.16 4.91 4.14
CA ARG A 257 7.94 3.89 4.87
C ARG A 257 9.29 3.62 4.22
N VAL A 258 9.36 3.52 2.89
CA VAL A 258 10.66 3.37 2.18
C VAL A 258 11.55 4.56 2.48
N LEU A 259 11.07 5.78 2.23
CA LEU A 259 11.87 6.99 2.41
C LEU A 259 12.38 7.14 3.84
N GLU A 260 11.53 6.91 4.83
CA GLU A 260 11.92 7.01 6.25
C GLU A 260 12.85 5.87 6.70
N THR A 261 12.84 4.72 6.01
CA THR A 261 13.79 3.62 6.26
C THR A 261 15.19 3.98 5.79
N ILE A 262 15.31 4.53 4.58
CA ILE A 262 16.62 4.74 3.92
C ILE A 262 17.23 6.12 4.16
N ALA A 263 16.42 7.07 4.65
CA ALA A 263 16.89 8.44 4.84
C ALA A 263 17.98 8.56 5.91
N ASN A 264 19.03 9.28 5.59
CA ASN A 264 20.07 9.64 6.52
C ASN A 264 19.50 10.48 7.67
N GLU A 265 19.82 10.13 8.91
CA GLU A 265 19.25 10.75 10.12
C GLU A 265 19.55 12.24 10.26
N ASN A 266 20.70 12.69 9.76
CA ASN A 266 21.12 14.08 9.91
C ASN A 266 20.73 14.97 8.73
N THR A 267 20.70 14.43 7.52
CA THR A 267 20.49 15.20 6.29
C THR A 267 19.13 14.94 5.65
N GLY A 268 18.48 13.83 5.96
CA GLY A 268 17.26 13.37 5.32
C GLY A 268 17.46 12.95 3.85
N MET A 269 18.70 12.92 3.37
CA MET A 269 19.05 12.49 2.00
C MET A 269 18.96 10.97 1.89
N VAL A 270 18.79 10.49 0.67
CA VAL A 270 18.60 9.07 0.37
C VAL A 270 19.66 8.60 -0.61
N GLU A 271 19.99 7.30 -0.55
CA GLU A 271 20.91 6.64 -1.46
C GLU A 271 20.23 5.46 -2.15
N PRO A 272 20.66 5.07 -3.38
CA PRO A 272 20.13 3.89 -4.04
C PRO A 272 20.35 2.66 -3.19
N THR A 273 19.27 1.96 -2.90
CA THR A 273 19.27 0.87 -1.92
C THR A 273 18.20 -0.14 -2.30
N GLU A 274 18.50 -1.41 -2.05
CA GLU A 274 17.58 -2.53 -2.09
C GLU A 274 17.62 -3.25 -0.75
N GLY A 275 16.47 -3.66 -0.23
CA GLY A 275 16.39 -4.32 1.07
C GLY A 275 14.97 -4.49 1.55
N ASP A 276 14.84 -4.75 2.84
CA ASP A 276 13.56 -4.96 3.50
C ASP A 276 13.28 -3.86 4.53
N THR A 277 12.02 -3.48 4.66
CA THR A 277 11.58 -2.55 5.69
C THR A 277 10.59 -3.20 6.64
N GLN A 278 10.83 -3.00 7.94
CA GLN A 278 9.91 -3.33 9.03
C GLN A 278 9.61 -2.08 9.86
N ILE A 279 9.85 -0.90 9.28
CA ILE A 279 9.68 0.36 10.01
C ILE A 279 8.23 0.50 10.50
N PHE A 280 8.09 0.75 11.78
CA PHE A 280 6.82 1.07 12.42
C PHE A 280 6.84 2.53 12.87
N ILE A 281 6.02 3.34 12.21
CA ILE A 281 5.92 4.78 12.48
C ILE A 281 4.65 5.04 13.30
N TYR A 282 4.82 5.60 14.50
CA TYR A 282 3.75 5.99 15.42
C TYR A 282 4.13 7.27 16.16
N PRO A 283 3.22 7.93 16.89
CA PRO A 283 3.49 9.19 17.56
C PRO A 283 4.75 9.17 18.45
N GLY A 284 5.62 10.17 18.25
CA GLY A 284 6.97 10.23 18.79
C GLY A 284 8.06 9.99 17.75
N TYR A 285 7.73 9.43 16.57
CA TYR A 285 8.66 9.29 15.46
C TYR A 285 9.03 10.67 14.90
N LYS A 286 10.32 10.85 14.58
CA LYS A 286 10.84 12.07 13.96
C LYS A 286 11.09 11.81 12.47
N PHE A 287 10.27 12.40 11.62
CA PHE A 287 10.42 12.26 10.16
C PHE A 287 11.72 12.91 9.69
N LYS A 288 12.43 12.20 8.82
CA LYS A 288 13.74 12.56 8.30
C LYS A 288 13.67 13.07 6.86
N CYS A 289 12.85 12.44 6.05
CA CYS A 289 12.81 12.67 4.61
C CYS A 289 11.59 13.45 4.15
N ILE A 290 10.39 13.01 4.53
CA ILE A 290 9.17 13.57 3.97
C ILE A 290 8.72 14.86 4.66
N ASP A 291 8.22 15.80 3.85
CA ASP A 291 7.62 17.05 4.28
C ASP A 291 6.10 17.04 4.17
N GLY A 292 5.54 16.12 3.41
CA GLY A 292 4.10 15.95 3.24
C GLY A 292 3.73 14.53 2.82
N LEU A 293 2.47 14.19 2.99
CA LEU A 293 1.94 12.85 2.69
C LEU A 293 0.56 12.94 2.03
N ILE A 294 0.41 12.33 0.87
CA ILE A 294 -0.89 12.06 0.23
C ILE A 294 -1.27 10.62 0.56
N THR A 295 -2.42 10.39 1.15
CA THR A 295 -2.85 9.04 1.55
C THR A 295 -4.37 8.90 1.54
N ASN A 296 -4.88 7.66 1.62
CA ASN A 296 -6.29 7.40 1.85
C ASN A 296 -6.64 7.54 3.34
N PHE A 297 -7.92 7.49 3.66
CA PHE A 297 -8.38 7.33 5.05
C PHE A 297 -8.22 5.88 5.51
N HIS A 298 -7.72 5.69 6.73
CA HIS A 298 -7.32 4.40 7.28
C HIS A 298 -8.28 3.86 8.33
N LEU A 299 -8.22 2.54 8.58
CA LEU A 299 -9.02 1.84 9.58
C LEU A 299 -8.77 2.38 11.00
N PRO A 300 -9.80 2.34 11.87
CA PRO A 300 -9.60 2.48 13.31
C PRO A 300 -8.55 1.48 13.80
N GLN A 301 -7.74 1.91 14.76
CA GLN A 301 -6.71 1.09 15.43
C GLN A 301 -5.65 0.47 14.50
N SER A 302 -5.49 1.02 13.27
CA SER A 302 -4.51 0.54 12.32
C SER A 302 -3.14 1.20 12.48
N THR A 303 -2.08 0.49 12.08
CA THR A 303 -0.72 1.03 12.02
C THR A 303 -0.61 2.25 11.11
N LEU A 304 -1.47 2.34 10.08
CA LEU A 304 -1.49 3.46 9.15
C LEU A 304 -2.12 4.72 9.77
N LEU A 305 -3.16 4.56 10.62
CA LEU A 305 -3.70 5.68 11.40
C LEU A 305 -2.67 6.20 12.40
N MET A 306 -1.84 5.32 12.97
CA MET A 306 -0.74 5.70 13.84
C MET A 306 0.35 6.48 13.08
N LEU A 307 0.68 6.09 11.84
CA LEU A 307 1.63 6.78 10.98
C LEU A 307 1.18 8.21 10.67
N VAL A 308 -0.05 8.42 10.23
CA VAL A 308 -0.56 9.78 9.94
C VAL A 308 -0.68 10.61 11.22
N SER A 309 -0.97 9.97 12.36
CA SER A 309 -0.98 10.61 13.67
C SER A 309 0.42 11.02 14.12
N ALA A 310 1.46 10.27 13.75
CA ALA A 310 2.85 10.65 14.00
C ALA A 310 3.24 11.89 13.19
N LEU A 311 2.74 12.00 11.94
CA LEU A 311 3.10 13.11 11.05
C LEU A 311 2.40 14.42 11.41
N ALA A 312 1.13 14.39 11.79
CA ALA A 312 0.32 15.59 11.97
C ALA A 312 -0.12 15.86 13.42
N GLY A 313 0.12 14.90 14.31
CA GLY A 313 -0.38 14.93 15.68
C GLY A 313 -1.70 14.18 15.84
N LYS A 314 -1.78 13.35 16.88
CA LYS A 314 -2.93 12.45 17.12
C LYS A 314 -4.27 13.20 17.21
N GLU A 315 -4.32 14.24 18.01
CA GLU A 315 -5.58 14.98 18.24
C GLU A 315 -6.09 15.63 16.96
N TYR A 316 -5.20 16.19 16.16
CA TYR A 316 -5.56 16.84 14.90
C TYR A 316 -6.04 15.80 13.86
N ILE A 317 -5.36 14.65 13.76
CA ILE A 317 -5.81 13.55 12.89
C ILE A 317 -7.15 13.00 13.34
N MET A 318 -7.37 12.77 14.64
CA MET A 318 -8.67 12.28 15.14
C MET A 318 -9.80 13.26 14.86
N LYS A 319 -9.55 14.58 14.98
CA LYS A 319 -10.49 15.62 14.56
C LYS A 319 -10.81 15.51 13.06
N ALA A 320 -9.78 15.40 12.20
CA ALA A 320 -9.95 15.28 10.76
C ALA A 320 -10.74 14.02 10.36
N TYR A 321 -10.51 12.88 11.03
CA TYR A 321 -11.23 11.64 10.77
C TYR A 321 -12.70 11.72 11.21
N ASN A 322 -13.01 12.32 12.35
CA ASN A 322 -14.39 12.56 12.77
C ASN A 322 -15.11 13.48 11.78
N GLU A 323 -14.45 14.57 11.35
CA GLU A 323 -14.99 15.49 10.33
C GLU A 323 -15.19 14.78 8.98
N ALA A 324 -14.30 13.84 8.60
CA ALA A 324 -14.48 13.03 7.40
C ALA A 324 -15.71 12.12 7.50
N VAL A 325 -15.95 11.49 8.65
CA VAL A 325 -17.15 10.67 8.88
C VAL A 325 -18.42 11.51 8.83
N GLU A 326 -18.46 12.66 9.50
CA GLU A 326 -19.59 13.59 9.51
C GLU A 326 -19.92 14.10 8.10
N ASN A 327 -18.89 14.40 7.31
CA ASN A 327 -19.02 14.83 5.92
C ASN A 327 -19.17 13.69 4.92
N ARG A 328 -19.31 12.43 5.40
CA ARG A 328 -19.51 11.23 4.59
C ARG A 328 -18.45 11.07 3.51
N TYR A 329 -17.19 11.20 3.89
CA TYR A 329 -16.06 10.77 3.04
C TYR A 329 -16.10 9.25 2.86
N ARG A 330 -15.53 8.80 1.76
CA ARG A 330 -15.35 7.39 1.46
C ARG A 330 -14.00 6.94 2.03
N PHE A 331 -13.98 5.76 2.64
CA PHE A 331 -12.82 5.24 3.35
C PHE A 331 -12.15 4.09 2.60
N PHE A 332 -10.87 3.85 2.88
CA PHE A 332 -9.99 2.79 2.40
C PHE A 332 -9.60 2.87 0.92
N SER A 333 -9.27 1.70 0.32
CA SER A 333 -8.58 1.55 -0.96
C SER A 333 -9.23 2.30 -2.12
N PHE A 334 -10.56 2.30 -2.21
CA PHE A 334 -11.33 3.01 -3.23
C PHE A 334 -12.01 4.27 -2.70
N GLY A 335 -11.63 4.66 -1.51
CA GLY A 335 -12.16 5.85 -0.84
C GLY A 335 -11.58 7.15 -1.36
N ASP A 336 -11.75 8.18 -0.54
CA ASP A 336 -11.23 9.52 -0.76
C ASP A 336 -9.80 9.66 -0.22
N ALA A 337 -9.18 10.80 -0.47
CA ALA A 337 -7.81 11.07 -0.09
C ALA A 337 -7.69 12.19 0.93
N MET A 338 -6.55 12.22 1.62
CA MET A 338 -6.07 13.37 2.38
C MET A 338 -4.67 13.77 1.92
N PHE A 339 -4.37 15.06 1.99
CA PHE A 339 -3.04 15.60 1.84
C PHE A 339 -2.62 16.32 3.13
N ILE A 340 -1.68 15.74 3.84
CA ILE A 340 -1.06 16.29 5.05
C ILE A 340 0.16 17.09 4.60
N LYS A 341 0.10 18.43 4.72
CA LYS A 341 1.16 19.36 4.28
C LYS A 341 1.73 20.19 5.44
#